data_00c79d81fb0347e3603e806e1a6bdbcf
#
_entry.id   00c79d81fb0347e3603e806e1a6bdbcf
#
_cell.length_a   1.000
_cell.length_b   1.000
_cell.length_c   1.000
_cell.angle_alpha   90.00
_cell.angle_beta   90.00
_cell.angle_gamma   90.00
#
_symmetry.space_group_name_H-M   'P 1'
#
loop_
_entity.id
_entity.type
_entity.pdbx_description
1 polymer ?
#
loop_
_entity_poly.entity_id
_entity_poly.type
_entity_poly.pdbx_seq_one_letter_code
_entity_poly.pdbx_strand_id
1 'polypeptide(L)'
;MANWAWPEIIDEDSARDAAHMAGGWAGVVAGLTTLLAIISIAGGGSFMGIGAWSLVDAALFGVVAWRIWCGSRGFAVAGLSLYALEVLYNVATHPPGVGILTVIIMLALINGVRGTFGLHKFEELKKQQMMYQQPPPMAYQAAMPTTSVPPPPPLPPPDQPK
;
A
#
# COMPACT_ATOMS: atom_id res chain seq x y z
N MET A 1 -11.98 -15.95 -8.58
CA MET A 1 -12.08 -14.57 -9.10
C MET A 1 -11.49 -13.65 -8.05
N ALA A 2 -10.42 -12.90 -8.39
CA ALA A 2 -9.85 -11.95 -7.44
C ALA A 2 -10.89 -10.87 -7.13
N ASN A 3 -11.15 -10.64 -5.85
CA ASN A 3 -12.11 -9.63 -5.42
C ASN A 3 -11.41 -8.26 -5.46
N TRP A 4 -11.57 -7.52 -6.59
CA TRP A 4 -10.93 -6.23 -6.79
C TRP A 4 -11.32 -5.18 -5.72
N ALA A 5 -12.54 -5.29 -5.17
CA ALA A 5 -13.03 -4.36 -4.16
C ALA A 5 -12.41 -4.60 -2.77
N TRP A 6 -11.96 -5.83 -2.51
CA TRP A 6 -11.34 -6.21 -1.24
C TRP A 6 -10.26 -7.29 -1.48
N PRO A 7 -9.10 -6.91 -2.05
CA PRO A 7 -8.02 -7.86 -2.33
C PRO A 7 -7.46 -8.45 -1.03
N GLU A 8 -7.14 -9.74 -1.06
CA GLU A 8 -6.41 -10.40 0.01
C GLU A 8 -4.94 -9.99 -0.09
N ILE A 9 -4.40 -9.50 1.02
CA ILE A 9 -2.99 -9.12 1.13
C ILE A 9 -2.26 -10.25 1.84
N ILE A 10 -1.76 -11.20 1.05
CA ILE A 10 -1.10 -12.42 1.54
C ILE A 10 0.42 -12.36 1.43
N ASP A 11 0.94 -11.55 0.53
CA ASP A 11 2.35 -11.37 0.24
C ASP A 11 2.69 -9.91 -0.11
N GLU A 12 3.99 -9.64 -0.34
CA GLU A 12 4.47 -8.30 -0.67
C GLU A 12 3.94 -7.81 -2.01
N ASP A 13 3.80 -8.70 -2.99
CA ASP A 13 3.35 -8.32 -4.33
C ASP A 13 1.88 -7.91 -4.30
N SER A 14 1.01 -8.66 -3.62
CA SER A 14 -0.38 -8.28 -3.42
C SER A 14 -0.55 -6.98 -2.62
N ALA A 15 0.33 -6.71 -1.65
CA ALA A 15 0.35 -5.46 -0.91
C ALA A 15 0.76 -4.28 -1.81
N ARG A 16 1.75 -4.49 -2.67
CA ARG A 16 2.22 -3.50 -3.64
C ARG A 16 1.17 -3.20 -4.70
N ASP A 17 0.52 -4.23 -5.23
CA ASP A 17 -0.55 -4.09 -6.22
C ASP A 17 -1.74 -3.29 -5.64
N ALA A 18 -2.12 -3.55 -4.38
CA ALA A 18 -3.17 -2.79 -3.71
C ALA A 18 -2.78 -1.30 -3.54
N ALA A 19 -1.53 -1.00 -3.20
CA ALA A 19 -1.03 0.37 -3.10
C ALA A 19 -0.98 1.06 -4.46
N HIS A 20 -0.49 0.37 -5.50
CA HIS A 20 -0.43 0.90 -6.87
C HIS A 20 -1.82 1.15 -7.45
N MET A 21 -2.77 0.26 -7.22
CA MET A 21 -4.15 0.46 -7.64
C MET A 21 -4.76 1.72 -7.01
N ALA A 22 -4.56 1.94 -5.71
CA ALA A 22 -5.04 3.13 -5.03
C ALA A 22 -4.36 4.41 -5.52
N GLY A 23 -3.03 4.39 -5.71
CA GLY A 23 -2.28 5.49 -6.30
C GLY A 23 -2.76 5.80 -7.73
N GLY A 24 -3.05 4.76 -8.53
CA GLY A 24 -3.62 4.89 -9.87
C GLY A 24 -4.98 5.59 -9.86
N TRP A 25 -5.91 5.15 -9.02
CA TRP A 25 -7.23 5.80 -8.90
C TRP A 25 -7.13 7.25 -8.42
N ALA A 26 -6.29 7.54 -7.41
CA ALA A 26 -6.06 8.91 -6.97
C ALA A 26 -5.45 9.78 -8.08
N GLY A 27 -4.54 9.21 -8.89
CA GLY A 27 -3.97 9.87 -10.06
C GLY A 27 -5.00 10.17 -11.15
N VAL A 28 -5.91 9.24 -11.41
CA VAL A 28 -7.03 9.44 -12.38
C VAL A 28 -7.92 10.58 -11.91
N VAL A 29 -8.27 10.62 -10.62
CA VAL A 29 -9.07 11.72 -10.04
C VAL A 29 -8.35 13.05 -10.20
N ALA A 30 -7.08 13.12 -9.81
CA ALA A 30 -6.27 14.33 -9.93
C ALA A 30 -6.18 14.81 -11.40
N GLY A 31 -5.94 13.89 -12.34
CA GLY A 31 -5.86 14.18 -13.76
C GLY A 31 -7.18 14.70 -14.33
N LEU A 32 -8.29 14.04 -13.99
CA LEU A 32 -9.63 14.47 -14.44
C LEU A 32 -10.01 15.83 -13.87
N THR A 33 -9.76 16.06 -12.57
CA THR A 33 -10.02 17.35 -11.92
C THR A 33 -9.18 18.47 -12.54
N THR A 34 -7.89 18.19 -12.84
CA THR A 34 -7.02 19.13 -13.53
C THR A 34 -7.57 19.50 -14.92
N LEU A 35 -7.97 18.50 -15.69
CA LEU A 35 -8.51 18.71 -17.04
C LEU A 35 -9.77 19.57 -16.99
N LEU A 36 -10.72 19.25 -16.11
CA LEU A 36 -11.95 20.00 -15.95
C LEU A 36 -11.70 21.42 -15.45
N ALA A 37 -10.74 21.61 -14.54
CA ALA A 37 -10.35 22.94 -14.07
C ALA A 37 -9.76 23.81 -15.20
N ILE A 38 -8.91 23.23 -16.06
CA ILE A 38 -8.34 23.94 -17.21
C ILE A 38 -9.45 24.34 -18.20
N ILE A 39 -10.38 23.42 -18.52
CA ILE A 39 -11.51 23.71 -19.40
C ILE A 39 -12.38 24.83 -18.83
N SER A 40 -12.63 24.79 -17.52
CA SER A 40 -13.41 25.80 -16.81
C SER A 40 -12.76 27.18 -16.89
N ILE A 41 -11.46 27.27 -16.65
CA ILE A 41 -10.69 28.54 -16.73
C ILE A 41 -10.68 29.06 -18.16
N ALA A 42 -10.45 28.20 -19.15
CA ALA A 42 -10.42 28.58 -20.56
C ALA A 42 -11.80 29.06 -21.08
N GLY A 43 -12.90 28.51 -20.50
CA GLY A 43 -14.27 28.94 -20.77
C GLY A 43 -14.72 30.23 -20.07
N GLY A 44 -13.85 30.85 -19.30
CA GLY A 44 -14.11 32.15 -18.63
C GLY A 44 -15.04 32.07 -17.41
N GLY A 45 -15.22 30.89 -16.84
CA GLY A 45 -16.12 30.70 -15.68
C GLY A 45 -15.83 29.48 -14.83
N SER A 46 -16.71 29.19 -13.88
CA SER A 46 -16.71 27.91 -13.16
C SER A 46 -17.71 26.95 -13.80
N PHE A 47 -17.23 25.83 -14.28
CA PHE A 47 -18.08 24.76 -14.81
C PHE A 47 -18.38 23.75 -13.71
N MET A 48 -19.65 23.54 -13.36
CA MET A 48 -20.10 22.63 -12.29
C MET A 48 -19.41 22.89 -10.92
N GLY A 49 -19.10 24.16 -10.59
CA GLY A 49 -18.39 24.48 -9.34
C GLY A 49 -16.88 24.27 -9.37
N ILE A 50 -16.34 23.75 -10.47
CA ILE A 50 -14.91 23.53 -10.68
C ILE A 50 -14.28 24.84 -11.19
N GLY A 51 -13.36 25.37 -10.43
CA GLY A 51 -12.67 26.63 -10.75
C GLY A 51 -11.17 26.55 -10.49
N ALA A 52 -10.50 27.67 -10.43
CA ALA A 52 -9.07 27.75 -10.20
C ALA A 52 -8.59 27.07 -8.90
N TRP A 53 -9.42 27.06 -7.86
CA TRP A 53 -9.13 26.37 -6.60
C TRP A 53 -9.07 24.86 -6.74
N SER A 54 -9.79 24.28 -7.68
CA SER A 54 -9.75 22.83 -7.95
C SER A 54 -8.39 22.38 -8.49
N LEU A 55 -7.54 23.30 -9.02
CA LEU A 55 -6.16 22.99 -9.37
C LEU A 55 -5.31 22.70 -8.14
N VAL A 56 -5.57 23.39 -7.03
CA VAL A 56 -4.87 23.15 -5.77
C VAL A 56 -5.22 21.77 -5.24
N ASP A 57 -6.51 21.40 -5.27
CA ASP A 57 -6.97 20.06 -4.86
C ASP A 57 -6.38 18.98 -5.76
N ALA A 58 -6.39 19.20 -7.08
CA ALA A 58 -5.80 18.28 -8.04
C ALA A 58 -4.29 18.09 -7.80
N ALA A 59 -3.56 19.17 -7.49
CA ALA A 59 -2.14 19.10 -7.16
C ALA A 59 -1.90 18.30 -5.85
N LEU A 60 -2.71 18.55 -4.82
CA LEU A 60 -2.64 17.79 -3.56
C LEU A 60 -2.90 16.31 -3.77
N PHE A 61 -3.97 15.96 -4.50
CA PHE A 61 -4.27 14.56 -4.83
C PHE A 61 -3.20 13.93 -5.73
N GLY A 62 -2.58 14.70 -6.63
CA GLY A 62 -1.44 14.24 -7.44
C GLY A 62 -0.23 13.88 -6.58
N VAL A 63 0.13 14.72 -5.61
CA VAL A 63 1.21 14.44 -4.65
C VAL A 63 0.86 13.22 -3.79
N VAL A 64 -0.36 13.13 -3.29
CA VAL A 64 -0.84 11.99 -2.51
C VAL A 64 -0.76 10.71 -3.33
N ALA A 65 -1.25 10.71 -4.57
CA ALA A 65 -1.20 9.58 -5.48
C ALA A 65 0.24 9.08 -5.69
N TRP A 66 1.16 10.00 -5.99
CA TRP A 66 2.57 9.67 -6.16
C TRP A 66 3.20 9.10 -4.90
N ARG A 67 2.91 9.68 -3.73
CA ARG A 67 3.45 9.20 -2.44
C ARG A 67 2.88 7.85 -2.04
N ILE A 68 1.61 7.56 -2.35
CA ILE A 68 1.01 6.24 -2.17
C ILE A 68 1.70 5.22 -3.10
N TRP A 69 1.92 5.59 -4.34
CA TRP A 69 2.67 4.76 -5.30
C TRP A 69 4.07 4.42 -4.79
N CYS A 70 4.74 5.36 -4.11
CA CYS A 70 6.00 5.13 -3.44
C CYS A 70 5.89 4.35 -2.10
N GLY A 71 4.72 3.85 -1.73
CA GLY A 71 4.50 3.03 -0.54
C GLY A 71 4.42 3.81 0.79
N SER A 72 4.18 5.13 0.76
CA SER A 72 4.11 5.96 1.97
C SER A 72 2.81 5.77 2.74
N ARG A 73 2.87 5.17 3.94
CA ARG A 73 1.72 4.98 4.84
C ARG A 73 1.05 6.30 5.24
N GLY A 74 1.86 7.30 5.60
CA GLY A 74 1.35 8.58 6.06
C GLY A 74 0.51 9.28 4.99
N PHE A 75 0.96 9.26 3.74
CA PHE A 75 0.21 9.84 2.64
C PHE A 75 -1.02 9.03 2.24
N ALA A 76 -1.02 7.71 2.42
CA ALA A 76 -2.21 6.90 2.20
C ALA A 76 -3.32 7.24 3.21
N VAL A 77 -2.97 7.37 4.49
CA VAL A 77 -3.92 7.80 5.54
C VAL A 77 -4.37 9.24 5.32
N ALA A 78 -3.44 10.17 5.02
CA ALA A 78 -3.76 11.56 4.76
C ALA A 78 -4.70 11.72 3.55
N GLY A 79 -4.44 11.00 2.45
CA GLY A 79 -5.28 11.02 1.26
C GLY A 79 -6.68 10.49 1.52
N LEU A 80 -6.80 9.38 2.26
CA LEU A 80 -8.10 8.85 2.67
C LEU A 80 -8.85 9.85 3.57
N SER A 81 -8.16 10.47 4.53
CA SER A 81 -8.76 11.43 5.45
C SER A 81 -9.24 12.68 4.73
N LEU A 82 -8.43 13.25 3.83
CA LEU A 82 -8.79 14.40 3.02
C LEU A 82 -10.01 14.10 2.15
N TYR A 83 -10.01 12.97 1.46
CA TYR A 83 -11.14 12.56 0.62
C TYR A 83 -12.41 12.33 1.43
N ALA A 84 -12.30 11.70 2.61
CA ALA A 84 -13.45 11.49 3.50
C ALA A 84 -14.05 12.82 3.98
N LEU A 85 -13.20 13.81 4.31
CA LEU A 85 -13.64 15.16 4.69
C LEU A 85 -14.34 15.87 3.52
N GLU A 86 -13.80 15.75 2.32
CA GLU A 86 -14.42 16.32 1.12
C GLU A 86 -15.79 15.70 0.84
N VAL A 87 -15.91 14.38 0.93
CA VAL A 87 -17.19 13.67 0.78
C VAL A 87 -18.17 14.12 1.84
N LEU A 88 -17.75 14.20 3.11
CA LEU A 88 -18.59 14.66 4.21
C LEU A 88 -19.09 16.10 3.99
N TYR A 89 -18.20 16.99 3.57
CA TYR A 89 -18.55 18.38 3.24
C TYR A 89 -19.57 18.43 2.09
N ASN A 90 -19.34 17.67 1.01
CA ASN A 90 -20.25 17.63 -0.13
C ASN A 90 -21.64 17.09 0.25
N VAL A 91 -21.71 16.05 1.06
CA VAL A 91 -22.98 15.50 1.57
C VAL A 91 -23.73 16.51 2.43
N ALA A 92 -23.01 17.27 3.28
CA ALA A 92 -23.60 18.27 4.16
C ALA A 92 -24.13 19.49 3.40
N THR A 93 -23.48 19.87 2.30
CA THR A 93 -23.81 21.11 1.55
C THR A 93 -24.69 20.89 0.33
N HIS A 94 -24.62 19.69 -0.28
CA HIS A 94 -25.32 19.36 -1.53
C HIS A 94 -25.98 17.98 -1.48
N PRO A 95 -27.03 17.77 -0.68
CA PRO A 95 -27.76 16.50 -0.71
C PRO A 95 -28.63 16.42 -2.01
N PRO A 96 -28.71 15.28 -2.73
CA PRO A 96 -28.12 13.95 -2.50
C PRO A 96 -26.97 13.67 -3.46
N GLY A 97 -25.77 13.49 -2.98
CA GLY A 97 -24.62 13.52 -3.85
C GLY A 97 -23.51 12.48 -3.64
N VAL A 98 -23.73 11.36 -2.95
CA VAL A 98 -22.72 10.28 -2.99
C VAL A 98 -22.93 9.42 -4.23
N GLY A 99 -22.20 9.72 -5.30
CA GLY A 99 -22.23 8.92 -6.52
C GLY A 99 -21.48 7.60 -6.36
N ILE A 100 -21.78 6.62 -7.24
CA ILE A 100 -21.07 5.32 -7.28
C ILE A 100 -19.57 5.53 -7.39
N LEU A 101 -19.11 6.53 -8.12
CA LEU A 101 -17.69 6.87 -8.27
C LEU A 101 -17.03 7.21 -6.94
N THR A 102 -17.72 7.97 -6.07
CA THR A 102 -17.23 8.29 -4.71
C THR A 102 -16.97 7.03 -3.89
N VAL A 103 -17.89 6.06 -3.96
CA VAL A 103 -17.75 4.78 -3.26
C VAL A 103 -16.55 3.99 -3.81
N ILE A 104 -16.38 3.95 -5.13
CA ILE A 104 -15.26 3.25 -5.78
C ILE A 104 -13.92 3.86 -5.33
N ILE A 105 -13.80 5.19 -5.36
CA ILE A 105 -12.58 5.89 -4.96
C ILE A 105 -12.31 5.67 -3.46
N MET A 106 -13.33 5.74 -2.61
CA MET A 106 -13.20 5.46 -1.18
C MET A 106 -12.65 4.06 -0.92
N LEU A 107 -13.23 3.03 -1.58
CA LEU A 107 -12.74 1.65 -1.49
C LEU A 107 -11.30 1.50 -1.99
N ALA A 108 -10.96 2.16 -3.10
CA ALA A 108 -9.60 2.15 -3.62
C ALA A 108 -8.60 2.77 -2.63
N LEU A 109 -8.93 3.90 -2.01
CA LEU A 109 -8.07 4.54 -1.00
C LEU A 109 -7.94 3.70 0.27
N ILE A 110 -9.02 3.05 0.75
CA ILE A 110 -8.96 2.12 1.88
C ILE A 110 -8.02 0.94 1.55
N ASN A 111 -8.12 0.38 0.35
CA ASN A 111 -7.22 -0.68 -0.09
C ASN A 111 -5.77 -0.19 -0.19
N GLY A 112 -5.55 1.06 -0.60
CA GLY A 112 -4.23 1.69 -0.60
C GLY A 112 -3.61 1.80 0.79
N VAL A 113 -4.40 2.19 1.79
CA VAL A 113 -3.96 2.19 3.19
C VAL A 113 -3.57 0.78 3.61
N ARG A 114 -4.43 -0.22 3.40
CA ARG A 114 -4.14 -1.63 3.71
C ARG A 114 -2.88 -2.13 3.01
N GLY A 115 -2.72 -1.82 1.72
CA GLY A 115 -1.55 -2.20 0.93
C GLY A 115 -0.26 -1.59 1.48
N THR A 116 -0.23 -0.29 1.77
CA THR A 116 0.97 0.39 2.30
C THR A 116 1.35 -0.11 3.70
N PHE A 117 0.38 -0.44 4.56
CA PHE A 117 0.66 -1.07 5.85
C PHE A 117 1.17 -2.50 5.69
N GLY A 118 0.62 -3.28 4.75
CA GLY A 118 1.08 -4.62 4.39
C GLY A 118 2.54 -4.62 3.94
N LEU A 119 2.92 -3.73 3.01
CA LEU A 119 4.29 -3.60 2.52
C LEU A 119 5.31 -3.44 3.66
N HIS A 120 5.06 -2.54 4.58
CA HIS A 120 6.00 -2.31 5.68
C HIS A 120 6.07 -3.49 6.66
N LYS A 121 4.97 -4.22 6.88
CA LYS A 121 4.98 -5.43 7.69
C LYS A 121 5.87 -6.51 7.05
N PHE A 122 5.78 -6.69 5.73
CA PHE A 122 6.62 -7.65 5.01
C PHE A 122 8.10 -7.23 5.00
N GLU A 123 8.40 -5.94 4.86
CA GLU A 123 9.77 -5.42 5.00
C GLU A 123 10.37 -5.68 6.39
N GLU A 124 9.59 -5.49 7.45
CA GLU A 124 10.03 -5.77 8.83
C GLU A 124 10.30 -7.27 9.02
N LEU A 125 9.42 -8.13 8.50
CA LEU A 125 9.63 -9.58 8.56
C LEU A 125 10.89 -10.01 7.81
N LYS A 126 11.16 -9.47 6.63
CA LYS A 126 12.40 -9.72 5.87
C LYS A 126 13.64 -9.27 6.65
N LYS A 127 13.61 -8.09 7.28
CA LYS A 127 14.72 -7.62 8.12
C LYS A 127 15.00 -8.55 9.29
N GLN A 128 13.94 -9.03 9.95
CA GLN A 128 14.07 -10.00 11.04
C GLN A 128 14.69 -11.32 10.54
N GLN A 129 14.21 -11.86 9.43
CA GLN A 129 14.77 -13.08 8.85
C GLN A 129 16.25 -12.93 8.49
N MET A 130 16.65 -11.80 7.91
CA MET A 130 18.07 -11.54 7.61
C MET A 130 18.92 -11.46 8.88
N MET A 131 18.43 -10.90 9.97
CA MET A 131 19.15 -10.88 11.24
C MET A 131 19.33 -12.28 11.84
N TYR A 132 18.35 -13.18 11.70
CA TYR A 132 18.47 -14.57 12.16
C TYR A 132 19.38 -15.42 11.29
N GLN A 133 19.53 -15.08 10.01
CA GLN A 133 20.39 -15.78 9.07
C GLN A 133 21.85 -15.30 9.10
N GLN A 134 22.11 -14.18 9.77
CA GLN A 134 23.49 -13.71 9.92
C GLN A 134 24.28 -14.68 10.82
N PRO A 135 25.36 -15.29 10.29
CA PRO A 135 26.20 -16.16 11.12
C PRO A 135 26.70 -15.34 12.32
N PRO A 136 26.80 -15.97 13.49
CA PRO A 136 27.32 -15.28 14.65
C PRO A 136 28.69 -14.66 14.35
N PRO A 137 29.02 -13.49 14.89
CA PRO A 137 30.29 -12.82 14.64
C PRO A 137 31.44 -13.80 14.86
N MET A 138 32.44 -13.79 13.97
CA MET A 138 33.56 -14.73 13.99
C MET A 138 34.25 -14.82 15.37
N ALA A 139 34.20 -13.78 16.16
CA ALA A 139 34.70 -13.76 17.55
C ALA A 139 33.97 -14.77 18.46
N TYR A 140 32.68 -15.06 18.19
CA TYR A 140 31.91 -16.02 18.97
C TYR A 140 32.22 -17.47 18.54
N GLN A 141 32.56 -17.69 17.27
CA GLN A 141 32.95 -19.00 16.77
C GLN A 141 34.33 -19.44 17.31
N ALA A 142 35.22 -18.49 17.55
CA ALA A 142 36.57 -18.78 18.14
C ALA A 142 36.49 -19.12 19.64
N ALA A 143 35.40 -18.75 20.31
CA ALA A 143 35.18 -19.00 21.74
C ALA A 143 34.35 -20.27 22.06
N MET A 144 33.78 -20.91 21.04
CA MET A 144 33.10 -22.18 21.27
C MET A 144 34.14 -23.26 21.52
N PRO A 145 34.11 -23.92 22.68
CA PRO A 145 34.94 -25.10 22.88
C PRO A 145 34.58 -26.13 21.80
N THR A 146 35.57 -26.61 21.04
CA THR A 146 35.44 -27.74 20.12
C THR A 146 35.00 -28.97 20.94
N THR A 147 33.72 -29.03 21.29
CA THR A 147 33.15 -30.26 21.85
C THR A 147 33.10 -31.23 20.64
N SER A 148 34.11 -32.09 20.55
CA SER A 148 34.10 -33.21 19.64
C SER A 148 32.86 -34.05 19.95
N VAL A 149 31.77 -33.82 19.22
CA VAL A 149 30.61 -34.71 19.31
C VAL A 149 31.13 -36.08 18.86
N PRO A 150 31.10 -37.11 19.74
CA PRO A 150 31.55 -38.43 19.35
C PRO A 150 30.73 -38.89 18.14
N PRO A 151 31.35 -39.56 17.17
CA PRO A 151 30.66 -40.03 16.00
C PRO A 151 29.48 -40.90 16.42
N PRO A 152 28.30 -40.76 15.76
CA PRO A 152 27.15 -41.58 16.05
C PRO A 152 27.52 -43.08 15.92
N PRO A 153 26.95 -43.92 16.79
CA PRO A 153 27.23 -45.36 16.73
C PRO A 153 26.83 -45.92 15.35
N PRO A 154 27.56 -46.90 14.82
CA PRO A 154 27.23 -47.51 13.55
C PRO A 154 25.80 -48.09 13.57
N LEU A 155 25.06 -47.85 12.51
CA LEU A 155 23.71 -48.41 12.34
C LEU A 155 23.75 -49.95 12.38
N PRO A 156 22.82 -50.61 13.02
CA PRO A 156 22.73 -52.08 13.01
C PRO A 156 22.56 -52.57 11.55
N PRO A 157 23.16 -53.71 11.20
CA PRO A 157 23.00 -54.26 9.88
C PRO A 157 21.50 -54.54 9.57
N PRO A 158 21.06 -54.34 8.34
CA PRO A 158 19.67 -54.65 7.94
C PRO A 158 19.38 -56.11 8.18
N ASP A 159 18.23 -56.40 8.82
CA ASP A 159 17.74 -57.75 9.03
C ASP A 159 17.62 -58.47 7.69
N GLN A 160 18.43 -59.56 7.52
CA GLN A 160 18.32 -60.43 6.37
C GLN A 160 17.03 -61.22 6.48
N PRO A 161 16.17 -61.25 5.45
CA PRO A 161 14.98 -62.08 5.42
C PRO A 161 15.40 -63.55 5.46
N LYS A 162 14.78 -64.29 6.39
CA LYS A 162 14.88 -65.76 6.46
C LYS A 162 14.02 -66.39 5.38
#